data_003c578e39d0bd61aeb09b81a7f01e9c
#
_entry.id   003c578e39d0bd61aeb09b81a7f01e9c
#
_cell.length_a   1.000
_cell.length_b   1.000
_cell.length_c   1.000
_cell.angle_alpha   90.00
_cell.angle_beta   90.00
_cell.angle_gamma   90.00
#
_symmetry.space_group_name_H-M   'P 1'
#
loop_
_entity.id
_entity.type
_entity.pdbx_description
1 polymer ?
#
loop_
_entity_poly.entity_id
_entity_poly.type
_entity_poly.pdbx_seq_one_letter_code
_entity_poly.pdbx_strand_id
1 'polypeptide(L)'
;MKKILLSGLMGVASFTSMAQSLEKMQWFNEPAQWEIKGDLLSMNVTPQTDYWRISHYGFTVDDAPFLYTTRGGEFEVKVKISGDYKTRFDQSGLMLRIDHENYIKAGIEFVDGKYNLSTVVTHHTSDWSVITLDKP
;
A
#
# COMPACT_ATOMS: atom_id res chain seq x y z
N MET A 1 48.12 33.38 -1.34
CA MET A 1 46.70 33.01 -1.51
C MET A 1 46.65 31.52 -1.93
N LYS A 2 46.27 30.62 -1.01
CA LYS A 2 46.12 29.17 -1.30
C LYS A 2 44.68 28.89 -1.69
N LYS A 3 44.47 28.43 -2.92
CA LYS A 3 43.14 27.96 -3.39
C LYS A 3 42.99 26.50 -2.94
N ILE A 4 41.99 26.21 -2.14
CA ILE A 4 41.57 24.85 -1.76
C ILE A 4 40.51 24.44 -2.77
N LEU A 5 40.81 23.44 -3.61
CA LEU A 5 39.86 22.75 -4.47
C LEU A 5 39.20 21.64 -3.63
N LEU A 6 37.93 21.81 -3.33
CA LEU A 6 37.09 20.77 -2.72
C LEU A 6 36.46 19.93 -3.85
N SER A 7 37.07 18.78 -4.16
CA SER A 7 36.44 17.81 -5.09
C SER A 7 35.45 16.98 -4.31
N GLY A 8 34.17 17.31 -4.44
CA GLY A 8 33.08 16.49 -3.93
C GLY A 8 32.95 15.22 -4.77
N LEU A 9 33.29 14.08 -4.18
CA LEU A 9 33.00 12.76 -4.75
C LEU A 9 31.50 12.50 -4.56
N MET A 10 30.68 12.70 -5.60
CA MET A 10 29.30 12.22 -5.63
C MET A 10 29.32 10.70 -5.75
N GLY A 11 29.11 10.02 -4.63
CA GLY A 11 28.87 8.59 -4.61
C GLY A 11 27.49 8.31 -5.23
N VAL A 12 27.48 7.72 -6.42
CA VAL A 12 26.25 7.17 -7.00
C VAL A 12 25.95 5.87 -6.27
N ALA A 13 24.98 5.89 -5.36
CA ALA A 13 24.45 4.68 -4.76
C ALA A 13 23.67 3.92 -5.84
N SER A 14 24.23 2.83 -6.35
CA SER A 14 23.54 1.93 -7.26
C SER A 14 22.57 1.07 -6.45
N PHE A 15 21.28 1.38 -6.51
CA PHE A 15 20.23 0.51 -5.97
C PHE A 15 20.06 -0.68 -6.93
N THR A 16 20.48 -1.87 -6.54
CA THR A 16 20.08 -3.10 -7.22
C THR A 16 18.62 -3.39 -6.88
N SER A 17 17.71 -3.12 -7.80
CA SER A 17 16.32 -3.53 -7.69
C SER A 17 16.25 -5.05 -7.83
N MET A 18 15.97 -5.75 -6.73
CA MET A 18 15.59 -7.15 -6.77
C MET A 18 14.07 -7.24 -6.75
N ALA A 19 13.47 -7.67 -7.87
CA ALA A 19 12.05 -7.97 -7.89
C ALA A 19 11.76 -9.08 -6.87
N GLN A 20 10.89 -8.81 -5.92
CA GLN A 20 10.40 -9.81 -4.98
C GLN A 20 9.42 -10.72 -5.72
N SER A 21 9.67 -12.04 -5.73
CA SER A 21 8.70 -12.99 -6.26
C SER A 21 7.44 -12.98 -5.37
N LEU A 22 6.29 -12.74 -5.97
CA LEU A 22 4.98 -12.77 -5.28
C LEU A 22 4.69 -14.16 -4.68
N GLU A 23 5.17 -15.23 -5.31
CA GLU A 23 5.01 -16.62 -4.83
C GLU A 23 5.67 -16.90 -3.48
N LYS A 24 6.62 -16.05 -3.06
CA LYS A 24 7.31 -16.16 -1.76
C LYS A 24 6.67 -15.30 -0.67
N MET A 25 5.63 -14.58 -1.00
CA MET A 25 4.87 -13.76 -0.05
C MET A 25 3.83 -14.61 0.68
N GLN A 26 3.29 -14.09 1.75
CA GLN A 26 2.33 -14.76 2.62
C GLN A 26 1.02 -13.98 2.65
N TRP A 27 -0.08 -14.69 2.81
CA TRP A 27 -1.38 -14.07 3.02
C TRP A 27 -1.65 -13.81 4.51
N PHE A 28 -2.18 -12.64 4.77
CA PHE A 28 -2.96 -12.30 5.94
C PHE A 28 -4.38 -12.02 5.44
N ASN A 29 -5.38 -12.75 5.95
CA ASN A 29 -6.74 -12.74 5.44
C ASN A 29 -6.81 -13.13 3.94
N GLU A 30 -6.41 -14.36 3.63
CA GLU A 30 -6.36 -14.87 2.24
C GLU A 30 -7.74 -14.78 1.58
N PRO A 31 -7.86 -14.17 0.38
CA PRO A 31 -9.12 -14.12 -0.34
C PRO A 31 -9.49 -15.48 -0.92
N ALA A 32 -10.80 -15.72 -1.09
CA ALA A 32 -11.28 -17.00 -1.59
C ALA A 32 -10.85 -17.33 -3.03
N GLN A 33 -10.57 -16.32 -3.84
CA GLN A 33 -10.17 -16.46 -5.24
C GLN A 33 -9.04 -15.51 -5.57
N TRP A 34 -7.90 -16.07 -5.91
CA TRP A 34 -6.73 -15.32 -6.36
C TRP A 34 -5.83 -16.19 -7.25
N GLU A 35 -4.98 -15.53 -8.02
CA GLU A 35 -4.00 -16.16 -8.88
C GLU A 35 -2.75 -15.28 -8.99
N ILE A 36 -1.57 -15.91 -8.99
CA ILE A 36 -0.31 -15.26 -9.31
C ILE A 36 0.21 -15.82 -10.64
N LYS A 37 0.51 -14.91 -11.58
CA LYS A 37 1.17 -15.22 -12.85
C LYS A 37 2.38 -14.32 -13.02
N GLY A 38 3.57 -14.83 -12.71
CA GLY A 38 4.80 -14.04 -12.70
C GLY A 38 4.76 -12.93 -11.64
N ASP A 39 4.75 -11.69 -12.07
CA ASP A 39 4.67 -10.48 -11.25
C ASP A 39 3.25 -9.88 -11.13
N LEU A 40 2.26 -10.57 -11.69
CA LEU A 40 0.86 -10.17 -11.62
C LEU A 40 0.10 -10.98 -10.57
N LEU A 41 -0.46 -10.28 -9.58
CA LEU A 41 -1.48 -10.80 -8.67
C LEU A 41 -2.85 -10.37 -9.16
N SER A 42 -3.76 -11.31 -9.36
CA SER A 42 -5.18 -11.09 -9.59
C SER A 42 -5.99 -11.69 -8.46
N MET A 43 -6.96 -10.96 -7.91
CA MET A 43 -7.81 -11.46 -6.84
C MET A 43 -9.21 -10.83 -6.88
N ASN A 44 -10.18 -11.57 -6.36
CA ASN A 44 -11.48 -11.03 -6.00
C ASN A 44 -11.44 -10.59 -4.54
N VAL A 45 -11.67 -9.31 -4.30
CA VAL A 45 -11.67 -8.75 -2.95
C VAL A 45 -12.88 -9.28 -2.18
N THR A 46 -12.67 -9.68 -0.93
CA THR A 46 -13.74 -10.07 -0.02
C THR A 46 -14.58 -8.85 0.33
N PRO A 47 -15.89 -8.87 0.07
CA PRO A 47 -16.76 -7.72 0.35
C PRO A 47 -16.88 -7.46 1.85
N GLN A 48 -17.10 -6.18 2.22
CA GLN A 48 -17.30 -5.72 3.60
C GLN A 48 -16.08 -5.93 4.51
N THR A 49 -14.87 -5.95 3.94
CA THR A 49 -13.61 -6.04 4.67
C THR A 49 -12.83 -4.73 4.59
N ASP A 50 -12.06 -4.40 5.62
CA ASP A 50 -11.23 -3.18 5.66
C ASP A 50 -10.08 -3.33 6.68
N TYR A 51 -9.26 -2.28 6.73
CA TYR A 51 -8.33 -1.94 7.81
C TYR A 51 -8.69 -0.56 8.32
N TRP A 52 -9.36 -0.49 9.48
CA TRP A 52 -9.83 0.75 10.07
C TRP A 52 -9.91 0.64 11.59
N ARG A 53 -9.63 1.73 12.30
CA ARG A 53 -9.71 1.75 13.76
C ARG A 53 -10.38 3.02 14.27
N ILE A 54 -11.50 2.83 14.93
CA ILE A 54 -12.22 3.73 15.87
C ILE A 54 -12.74 5.02 15.23
N SER A 55 -11.83 5.89 14.72
CA SER A 55 -12.21 7.23 14.28
C SER A 55 -13.34 7.21 13.26
N HIS A 56 -14.12 8.29 13.23
CA HIS A 56 -15.20 8.54 12.29
C HIS A 56 -16.43 7.63 12.42
N TYR A 57 -16.25 6.31 12.54
CA TYR A 57 -17.35 5.33 12.53
C TYR A 57 -17.49 4.54 13.84
N GLY A 58 -16.51 4.60 14.74
CA GLY A 58 -16.53 3.90 16.02
C GLY A 58 -16.27 2.40 15.98
N PHE A 59 -15.97 1.81 14.81
CA PHE A 59 -15.65 0.39 14.67
C PHE A 59 -14.16 0.14 14.48
N THR A 60 -13.76 -1.12 14.66
CA THR A 60 -12.42 -1.62 14.36
C THR A 60 -12.55 -2.86 13.49
N VAL A 61 -11.87 -2.86 12.35
CA VAL A 61 -11.77 -3.99 11.42
C VAL A 61 -10.32 -4.18 10.98
N ASP A 62 -9.94 -5.44 10.74
CA ASP A 62 -8.58 -5.86 10.40
C ASP A 62 -8.64 -7.16 9.57
N ASP A 63 -9.49 -7.18 8.54
CA ASP A 63 -9.94 -8.40 7.88
C ASP A 63 -9.85 -8.39 6.34
N ALA A 64 -9.36 -7.29 5.74
CA ALA A 64 -9.16 -7.24 4.29
C ALA A 64 -7.99 -8.14 3.84
N PRO A 65 -8.01 -8.63 2.59
CA PRO A 65 -6.92 -9.42 2.04
C PRO A 65 -5.59 -8.64 1.99
N PHE A 66 -4.51 -9.26 2.46
CA PHE A 66 -3.19 -8.65 2.48
C PHE A 66 -2.09 -9.66 2.15
N LEU A 67 -1.52 -9.55 0.95
CA LEU A 67 -0.33 -10.31 0.56
C LEU A 67 0.91 -9.56 1.01
N TYR A 68 1.74 -10.16 1.87
CA TYR A 68 2.84 -9.45 2.51
C TYR A 68 4.17 -10.21 2.53
N THR A 69 5.23 -9.47 2.73
CA THR A 69 6.57 -9.95 3.10
C THR A 69 7.16 -9.03 4.16
N THR A 70 7.98 -9.55 5.04
CA THR A 70 8.69 -8.74 6.05
C THR A 70 9.96 -8.16 5.45
N ARG A 71 10.20 -6.88 5.70
CA ARG A 71 11.38 -6.14 5.28
C ARG A 71 11.93 -5.30 6.43
N GLY A 72 13.24 -5.10 6.44
CA GLY A 72 13.93 -4.18 7.34
C GLY A 72 14.96 -3.35 6.56
N GLY A 73 15.50 -2.30 7.19
CA GLY A 73 16.42 -1.38 6.56
C GLY A 73 15.73 -0.41 5.59
N GLU A 74 16.50 0.17 4.69
CA GLU A 74 15.96 1.06 3.65
C GLU A 74 15.47 0.23 2.46
N PHE A 75 14.25 0.53 1.99
CA PHE A 75 13.68 -0.12 0.82
C PHE A 75 12.71 0.80 0.07
N GLU A 76 12.48 0.49 -1.18
CA GLU A 76 11.47 1.11 -2.02
C GLU A 76 10.49 0.02 -2.52
N VAL A 77 9.19 0.32 -2.51
CA VAL A 77 8.15 -0.55 -3.05
C VAL A 77 7.36 0.20 -4.09
N LYS A 78 7.16 -0.44 -5.25
CA LYS A 78 6.30 0.06 -6.32
C LYS A 78 5.29 -1.01 -6.70
N VAL A 79 4.05 -0.61 -6.90
CA VAL A 79 3.00 -1.46 -7.42
C VAL A 79 2.21 -0.70 -8.49
N LYS A 80 1.86 -1.40 -9.56
CA LYS A 80 0.87 -0.92 -10.52
C LYS A 80 -0.47 -1.56 -10.15
N ILE A 81 -1.48 -0.72 -9.95
CA ILE A 81 -2.81 -1.14 -9.53
C ILE A 81 -3.77 -0.95 -10.69
N SER A 82 -4.65 -1.92 -10.91
CA SER A 82 -5.84 -1.80 -11.74
C SER A 82 -6.97 -2.58 -11.09
N GLY A 83 -8.20 -2.10 -11.20
CA GLY A 83 -9.34 -2.74 -10.56
C GLY A 83 -10.66 -2.28 -11.17
N ASP A 84 -11.69 -3.08 -10.94
CA ASP A 84 -13.08 -2.81 -11.31
C ASP A 84 -13.82 -2.35 -10.04
N TYR A 85 -13.68 -1.07 -9.74
CA TYR A 85 -14.26 -0.43 -8.55
C TYR A 85 -15.73 -0.09 -8.82
N LYS A 86 -16.65 -0.58 -8.01
CA LYS A 86 -18.10 -0.45 -8.19
C LYS A 86 -18.83 0.11 -6.99
N THR A 87 -18.34 -0.25 -5.82
CA THR A 87 -18.99 0.05 -4.55
C THR A 87 -18.20 1.12 -3.81
N ARG A 88 -18.91 1.98 -3.07
CA ARG A 88 -18.27 2.98 -2.23
C ARG A 88 -17.28 2.31 -1.28
N PHE A 89 -16.07 2.85 -1.21
CA PHE A 89 -14.92 2.37 -0.46
C PHE A 89 -14.21 1.14 -1.05
N ASP A 90 -14.57 0.69 -2.27
CA ASP A 90 -13.70 -0.23 -2.99
C ASP A 90 -12.31 0.39 -3.09
N GLN A 91 -11.28 -0.34 -2.64
CA GLN A 91 -9.93 0.18 -2.55
C GLN A 91 -8.88 -0.89 -2.79
N SER A 92 -7.73 -0.46 -3.30
CA SER A 92 -6.55 -1.31 -3.41
C SER A 92 -5.28 -0.47 -3.37
N GLY A 93 -4.19 -1.02 -2.84
CA GLY A 93 -2.98 -0.25 -2.68
C GLY A 93 -1.83 -1.02 -2.04
N LEU A 94 -0.93 -0.25 -1.45
CA LEU A 94 0.17 -0.71 -0.61
C LEU A 94 -0.16 -0.48 0.85
N MET A 95 0.34 -1.36 1.70
CA MET A 95 0.31 -1.19 3.15
C MET A 95 1.72 -1.43 3.72
N LEU A 96 2.14 -0.54 4.61
CA LEU A 96 3.23 -0.76 5.55
C LEU A 96 2.61 -1.01 6.91
N ARG A 97 2.83 -2.20 7.48
CA ARG A 97 2.20 -2.62 8.73
C ARG A 97 3.24 -3.07 9.74
N ILE A 98 3.20 -2.51 10.93
CA ILE A 98 3.97 -2.96 12.09
C ILE A 98 3.11 -3.96 12.88
N ASP A 99 1.89 -3.56 13.20
CA ASP A 99 0.90 -4.36 13.91
C ASP A 99 -0.53 -3.89 13.58
N HIS A 100 -1.54 -4.37 14.32
CA HIS A 100 -2.94 -4.04 14.11
C HIS A 100 -3.32 -2.61 14.51
N GLU A 101 -2.46 -1.90 15.24
CA GLU A 101 -2.67 -0.52 15.69
C GLU A 101 -1.76 0.49 14.97
N ASN A 102 -0.74 0.00 14.25
CA ASN A 102 0.28 0.83 13.64
C ASN A 102 0.53 0.42 12.19
N TYR A 103 -0.10 1.13 11.25
CA TYR A 103 0.07 0.90 9.83
C TYR A 103 -0.22 2.16 9.00
N ILE A 104 0.26 2.14 7.77
CA ILE A 104 -0.09 3.11 6.73
C ILE A 104 -0.56 2.33 5.53
N LYS A 105 -1.75 2.63 5.00
CA LYS A 105 -2.21 2.14 3.69
C LYS A 105 -2.39 3.31 2.73
N ALA A 106 -2.01 3.11 1.47
CA ALA A 106 -2.16 4.13 0.44
C ALA A 106 -2.45 3.47 -0.92
N GLY A 107 -3.35 4.06 -1.68
CA GLY A 107 -3.75 3.51 -2.97
C GLY A 107 -4.90 4.25 -3.60
N ILE A 108 -5.64 3.54 -4.45
CA ILE A 108 -6.85 4.06 -5.09
C ILE A 108 -8.06 3.64 -4.27
N GLU A 109 -8.96 4.57 -4.04
CA GLU A 109 -10.22 4.37 -3.35
C GLU A 109 -11.37 5.00 -4.13
N PHE A 110 -12.46 4.26 -4.28
CA PHE A 110 -13.65 4.73 -4.98
C PHE A 110 -14.68 5.26 -3.98
N VAL A 111 -14.94 6.58 -4.05
CA VAL A 111 -15.88 7.26 -3.15
C VAL A 111 -16.80 8.16 -3.96
N ASP A 112 -18.10 8.00 -3.77
CA ASP A 112 -19.14 8.83 -4.38
C ASP A 112 -19.01 8.99 -5.91
N GLY A 113 -18.71 7.87 -6.59
CA GLY A 113 -18.56 7.82 -8.04
C GLY A 113 -17.23 8.38 -8.56
N LYS A 114 -16.26 8.64 -7.70
CA LYS A 114 -14.94 9.21 -8.06
C LYS A 114 -13.79 8.33 -7.57
N TYR A 115 -12.73 8.32 -8.36
CA TYR A 115 -11.46 7.73 -7.95
C TYR A 115 -10.66 8.75 -7.15
N ASN A 116 -10.12 8.31 -6.05
CA ASN A 116 -9.31 9.13 -5.17
C ASN A 116 -7.97 8.46 -4.91
N LEU A 117 -6.90 9.24 -4.84
CA LEU A 117 -5.69 8.83 -4.15
C LEU A 117 -5.99 8.96 -2.66
N SER A 118 -5.97 7.83 -1.98
CA SER A 118 -6.31 7.71 -0.56
C SER A 118 -5.09 7.32 0.25
N THR A 119 -4.97 7.88 1.44
CA THR A 119 -3.99 7.47 2.44
C THR A 119 -4.67 7.39 3.79
N VAL A 120 -4.47 6.28 4.48
CA VAL A 120 -4.88 6.11 5.87
C VAL A 120 -3.64 5.86 6.71
N VAL A 121 -3.41 6.71 7.69
CA VAL A 121 -2.39 6.53 8.72
C VAL A 121 -3.08 6.09 10.00
N THR A 122 -2.68 4.95 10.53
CA THR A 122 -3.21 4.43 11.79
C THR A 122 -2.12 4.40 12.84
N HIS A 123 -2.37 5.10 13.94
CA HIS A 123 -1.63 5.03 15.19
C HIS A 123 -2.66 5.04 16.33
N HIS A 124 -3.03 3.86 16.81
CA HIS A 124 -4.17 3.57 17.67
C HIS A 124 -5.53 3.91 17.05
N THR A 125 -5.66 5.03 16.35
CA THR A 125 -6.85 5.44 15.59
C THR A 125 -6.47 5.76 14.16
N SER A 126 -7.39 5.56 13.22
CA SER A 126 -7.17 5.83 11.80
C SER A 126 -7.41 7.30 11.46
N ASP A 127 -6.54 7.86 10.62
CA ASP A 127 -6.69 9.19 10.02
C ASP A 127 -6.68 9.04 8.49
N TRP A 128 -7.69 9.59 7.83
CA TRP A 128 -7.95 9.42 6.41
C TRP A 128 -7.79 10.72 5.64
N SER A 129 -7.03 10.65 4.56
CA SER A 129 -6.80 11.76 3.64
C SER A 129 -7.01 11.32 2.21
N VAL A 130 -7.70 12.14 1.41
CA VAL A 130 -8.00 11.83 0.01
C VAL A 130 -7.79 13.03 -0.90
N ILE A 131 -7.39 12.74 -2.13
CA ILE A 131 -7.33 13.69 -3.24
C ILE A 131 -8.07 13.06 -4.42
N THR A 132 -9.13 13.72 -4.89
CA THR A 132 -9.86 13.27 -6.08
C THR A 132 -8.98 13.34 -7.31
N LEU A 133 -8.97 12.28 -8.10
CA LEU A 133 -8.25 12.19 -9.36
C LEU A 133 -9.17 12.63 -10.51
N ASP A 134 -8.65 13.43 -11.44
CA ASP A 134 -9.39 13.88 -12.62
C ASP A 134 -9.67 12.73 -13.61
N LYS A 135 -8.80 11.70 -13.58
CA LYS A 135 -8.92 10.44 -14.34
C LYS A 135 -8.36 9.28 -13.53
N PRO A 136 -8.94 8.07 -13.65
CA PRO A 136 -8.43 6.87 -13.02
C PRO A 136 -7.10 6.41 -13.61
#